data_46ce3169c98c71c5e09c3413a864897f
#
_entry.id   46ce3169c98c71c5e09c3413a864897f
#
_cell.length_a   1.000
_cell.length_b   1.000
_cell.length_c   1.000
_cell.angle_alpha   90.00
_cell.angle_beta   90.00
_cell.angle_gamma   90.00
#
_symmetry.space_group_name_H-M   'P 1'
#
loop_
_entity.id
_entity.type
_entity.pdbx_description
1 polymer ?
#
loop_
_entity_poly.entity_id
_entity_poly.type
_entity_poly.pdbx_seq_one_letter_code
_entity_poly.pdbx_strand_id
1 'polypeptide(L)'
;VDKDIEGEAVPMAGLRIGYLPQEPQLDPKQTVREAVEEGLGGVLAAKKRLEEVYVEYGNADADFDKLAEEQAQLEAIIAAGEGDNTDLQMEVAADALRLPPWEALVGPLSGGEKRRVALCRLLLSKPDMLLLDEPTNHLDAESVDWLEQFLHRFPGTVVAVTHDRYFLDNAAEWILELDRGSGIPFKGNYSSWLEQKEARLEQESRSEASHLKTMKQELEWVRQNPKGRQAKSKARMARFEELSSIEYQKRNETNEIFIPVADRLGNEVAVSSAKCNTLGVNGWGRFPGGWRGF
;
A
#
# COMPACT_ATOMS: atom_id res chain seq x y z
N VAL A 1 -9.31 -6.06 10.74
CA VAL A 1 -9.54 -4.66 10.37
C VAL A 1 -10.08 -3.96 11.59
N ASP A 2 -9.48 -2.84 11.94
CA ASP A 2 -9.89 -2.01 13.08
C ASP A 2 -11.35 -1.57 12.89
N LYS A 3 -12.15 -1.72 13.97
CA LYS A 3 -13.56 -1.31 13.99
C LYS A 3 -13.79 -0.05 14.81
N ASP A 4 -12.76 0.41 15.53
CA ASP A 4 -12.79 1.65 16.32
C ASP A 4 -12.49 2.84 15.42
N ILE A 5 -13.48 3.21 14.62
CA ILE A 5 -13.44 4.40 13.77
C ILE A 5 -14.47 5.42 14.25
N GLU A 6 -14.09 6.68 14.34
CA GLU A 6 -15.04 7.77 14.49
C GLU A 6 -15.60 8.14 13.11
N GLY A 7 -16.88 7.87 12.88
CA GLY A 7 -17.55 8.12 11.61
C GLY A 7 -18.13 6.85 10.97
N GLU A 8 -18.64 6.98 9.77
CA GLU A 8 -19.23 5.90 9.00
C GLU A 8 -18.46 5.67 7.72
N ALA A 9 -18.04 4.41 7.47
CA ALA A 9 -17.46 3.97 6.21
C ALA A 9 -18.41 2.95 5.57
N VAL A 10 -19.23 3.39 4.64
CA VAL A 10 -20.22 2.55 3.96
C VAL A 10 -19.77 2.33 2.52
N PRO A 11 -19.42 1.11 2.11
CA PRO A 11 -19.15 0.81 0.73
C PRO A 11 -20.44 0.90 -0.11
N MET A 12 -20.30 1.28 -1.37
CA MET A 12 -21.43 1.28 -2.30
C MET A 12 -21.96 -0.15 -2.47
N ALA A 13 -23.29 -0.28 -2.51
CA ALA A 13 -23.94 -1.59 -2.66
C ALA A 13 -23.48 -2.26 -3.97
N GLY A 14 -23.07 -3.53 -3.87
CA GLY A 14 -22.59 -4.32 -5.00
C GLY A 14 -21.11 -4.12 -5.37
N LEU A 15 -20.38 -3.22 -4.70
CA LEU A 15 -18.95 -3.03 -4.93
C LEU A 15 -18.15 -4.25 -4.44
N ARG A 16 -17.42 -4.91 -5.34
CA ARG A 16 -16.51 -6.00 -4.99
C ARG A 16 -15.16 -5.44 -4.62
N ILE A 17 -14.79 -5.56 -3.34
CA ILE A 17 -13.52 -5.07 -2.81
C ILE A 17 -12.59 -6.25 -2.62
N GLY A 18 -11.43 -6.20 -3.27
CA GLY A 18 -10.33 -7.13 -3.05
C GLY A 18 -9.30 -6.55 -2.10
N TYR A 19 -8.91 -7.31 -1.08
CA TYR A 19 -7.95 -6.88 -0.09
C TYR A 19 -6.78 -7.85 0.03
N LEU A 20 -5.56 -7.33 -0.11
CA LEU A 20 -4.32 -8.05 0.18
C LEU A 20 -3.77 -7.56 1.53
N PRO A 21 -3.93 -8.33 2.61
CA PRO A 21 -3.31 -8.01 3.89
C PRO A 21 -1.80 -8.32 3.86
N GLN A 22 -1.06 -7.77 4.83
CA GLN A 22 0.36 -8.04 5.00
C GLN A 22 0.65 -9.54 5.19
N GLU A 23 -0.20 -10.26 5.92
CA GLU A 23 -0.15 -11.70 6.11
C GLU A 23 -1.46 -12.35 5.60
N PRO A 24 -1.49 -12.82 4.36
CA PRO A 24 -2.69 -13.42 3.80
C PRO A 24 -2.98 -14.79 4.41
N GLN A 25 -4.23 -15.03 4.73
CA GLN A 25 -4.69 -16.33 5.22
C GLN A 25 -5.12 -17.19 4.03
N LEU A 26 -4.43 -18.30 3.84
CA LEU A 26 -4.72 -19.31 2.83
C LEU A 26 -4.93 -20.64 3.55
N ASP A 27 -5.76 -21.53 2.98
CA ASP A 27 -5.95 -22.87 3.54
C ASP A 27 -4.66 -23.70 3.36
N PRO A 28 -4.02 -24.15 4.44
CA PRO A 28 -2.76 -24.90 4.36
C PRO A 28 -2.90 -26.28 3.69
N LYS A 29 -4.13 -26.78 3.51
CA LYS A 29 -4.41 -28.09 2.93
C LYS A 29 -4.58 -28.04 1.42
N GLN A 30 -4.83 -26.86 0.86
CA GLN A 30 -4.97 -26.66 -0.58
C GLN A 30 -3.63 -26.69 -1.29
N THR A 31 -3.67 -27.02 -2.57
CA THR A 31 -2.57 -26.81 -3.50
C THR A 31 -2.51 -25.34 -3.94
N VAL A 32 -1.39 -24.91 -4.49
CA VAL A 32 -1.24 -23.57 -5.09
C VAL A 32 -2.30 -23.34 -6.16
N ARG A 33 -2.55 -24.36 -7.00
CA ARG A 33 -3.56 -24.31 -8.05
C ARG A 33 -4.95 -24.04 -7.49
N GLU A 34 -5.40 -24.84 -6.53
CA GLU A 34 -6.71 -24.68 -5.89
C GLU A 34 -6.87 -23.28 -5.25
N ALA A 35 -5.83 -22.81 -4.58
CA ALA A 35 -5.85 -21.48 -3.95
C ALA A 35 -5.96 -20.34 -4.96
N VAL A 36 -5.33 -20.46 -6.14
CA VAL A 36 -5.43 -19.46 -7.23
C VAL A 36 -6.77 -19.56 -7.94
N GLU A 37 -7.27 -20.77 -8.19
CA GLU A 37 -8.58 -21.02 -8.83
C GLU A 37 -9.75 -20.44 -8.02
N GLU A 38 -9.62 -20.34 -6.70
CA GLU A 38 -10.61 -19.62 -5.87
C GLU A 38 -10.81 -18.16 -6.30
N GLY A 39 -9.76 -17.49 -6.81
CA GLY A 39 -9.88 -16.14 -7.36
C GLY A 39 -10.79 -16.09 -8.59
N LEU A 40 -10.82 -17.15 -9.35
CA LEU A 40 -11.65 -17.34 -10.54
C LEU A 40 -12.97 -18.06 -10.24
N GLY A 41 -13.27 -18.32 -8.97
CA GLY A 41 -14.35 -19.18 -8.53
C GLY A 41 -15.71 -18.88 -9.17
N GLY A 42 -16.03 -17.60 -9.38
CA GLY A 42 -17.26 -17.20 -10.05
C GLY A 42 -17.31 -17.63 -11.52
N VAL A 43 -16.20 -17.49 -12.25
CA VAL A 43 -16.09 -17.86 -13.66
C VAL A 43 -16.04 -19.38 -13.83
N LEU A 44 -15.27 -20.06 -12.99
CA LEU A 44 -15.16 -21.52 -13.02
C LEU A 44 -16.49 -22.20 -12.63
N ALA A 45 -17.18 -21.67 -11.62
CA ALA A 45 -18.52 -22.15 -11.25
C ALA A 45 -19.53 -21.91 -12.38
N ALA A 46 -19.47 -20.75 -13.04
CA ALA A 46 -20.34 -20.46 -14.19
C ALA A 46 -20.06 -21.40 -15.37
N LYS A 47 -18.79 -21.68 -15.68
CA LYS A 47 -18.42 -22.67 -16.72
C LYS A 47 -18.98 -24.07 -16.41
N LYS A 48 -18.73 -24.55 -15.18
CA LYS A 48 -19.23 -25.85 -14.76
C LYS A 48 -20.77 -25.93 -14.84
N ARG A 49 -21.45 -24.90 -14.36
CA ARG A 49 -22.90 -24.84 -14.40
C ARG A 49 -23.43 -24.77 -15.86
N LEU A 50 -22.72 -24.06 -16.73
CA LEU A 50 -23.05 -23.98 -18.15
C LEU A 50 -22.97 -25.38 -18.83
N GLU A 51 -21.95 -26.18 -18.49
CA GLU A 51 -21.87 -27.58 -18.98
C GLU A 51 -23.05 -28.41 -18.48
N GLU A 52 -23.46 -28.26 -17.22
CA GLU A 52 -24.63 -28.90 -16.66
C GLU A 52 -25.92 -28.49 -17.42
N VAL A 53 -26.08 -27.18 -17.68
CA VAL A 53 -27.21 -26.66 -18.47
C VAL A 53 -27.27 -27.27 -19.85
N TYR A 54 -26.13 -27.45 -20.54
CA TYR A 54 -26.07 -28.12 -21.83
C TYR A 54 -26.52 -29.61 -21.75
N VAL A 55 -26.20 -30.29 -20.67
CA VAL A 55 -26.69 -31.67 -20.43
C VAL A 55 -28.19 -31.65 -20.14
N GLU A 56 -28.69 -30.67 -19.38
CA GLU A 56 -30.12 -30.52 -19.06
C GLU A 56 -30.99 -30.27 -20.31
N TYR A 57 -30.47 -29.57 -21.32
CA TYR A 57 -31.16 -29.42 -22.62
C TYR A 57 -31.48 -30.76 -23.33
N GLY A 58 -30.76 -31.83 -23.00
CA GLY A 58 -31.03 -33.19 -23.52
C GLY A 58 -32.20 -33.89 -22.86
N ASN A 59 -32.78 -33.34 -21.77
CA ASN A 59 -33.90 -33.96 -21.07
C ASN A 59 -35.25 -33.63 -21.74
N ALA A 60 -36.10 -34.62 -21.89
CA ALA A 60 -37.40 -34.43 -22.54
C ALA A 60 -38.39 -33.49 -21.80
N ASP A 61 -38.21 -33.35 -20.49
CA ASP A 61 -39.05 -32.51 -19.61
C ASP A 61 -38.38 -31.17 -19.26
N ALA A 62 -37.36 -30.76 -20.01
CA ALA A 62 -36.62 -29.52 -19.74
C ALA A 62 -37.46 -28.27 -20.02
N ASP A 63 -37.39 -27.30 -19.11
CA ASP A 63 -37.96 -25.96 -19.30
C ASP A 63 -36.95 -25.09 -20.09
N PHE A 64 -37.09 -25.16 -21.43
CA PHE A 64 -36.14 -24.48 -22.34
C PHE A 64 -36.06 -22.98 -22.14
N ASP A 65 -37.13 -22.30 -21.73
CA ASP A 65 -37.14 -20.86 -21.55
C ASP A 65 -36.27 -20.46 -20.32
N LYS A 66 -36.40 -21.21 -19.21
CA LYS A 66 -35.57 -20.99 -18.02
C LYS A 66 -34.10 -21.34 -18.27
N LEU A 67 -33.83 -22.45 -18.95
CA LEU A 67 -32.46 -22.84 -19.28
C LEU A 67 -31.78 -21.81 -20.19
N ALA A 68 -32.52 -21.24 -21.16
CA ALA A 68 -31.98 -20.19 -22.03
C ALA A 68 -31.66 -18.88 -21.27
N GLU A 69 -32.51 -18.50 -20.31
CA GLU A 69 -32.24 -17.34 -19.46
C GLU A 69 -31.04 -17.59 -18.56
N GLU A 70 -30.94 -18.76 -17.93
CA GLU A 70 -29.79 -19.15 -17.11
C GLU A 70 -28.51 -19.22 -17.96
N GLN A 71 -28.54 -19.81 -19.14
CA GLN A 71 -27.42 -19.84 -20.08
C GLN A 71 -26.92 -18.43 -20.39
N ALA A 72 -27.81 -17.52 -20.74
CA ALA A 72 -27.41 -16.13 -21.05
C ALA A 72 -26.75 -15.42 -19.88
N GLN A 73 -27.22 -15.67 -18.65
CA GLN A 73 -26.59 -15.12 -17.44
C GLN A 73 -25.20 -15.71 -17.20
N LEU A 74 -25.04 -17.03 -17.35
CA LEU A 74 -23.76 -17.72 -17.18
C LEU A 74 -22.74 -17.29 -18.25
N GLU A 75 -23.15 -17.18 -19.50
CA GLU A 75 -22.32 -16.69 -20.60
C GLU A 75 -21.88 -15.23 -20.37
N ALA A 76 -22.75 -14.38 -19.83
CA ALA A 76 -22.40 -13.00 -19.46
C ALA A 76 -21.34 -12.97 -18.35
N ILE A 77 -21.45 -13.85 -17.33
CA ILE A 77 -20.44 -13.96 -16.26
C ILE A 77 -19.09 -14.44 -16.83
N ILE A 78 -19.11 -15.44 -17.70
CA ILE A 78 -17.92 -16.00 -18.34
C ILE A 78 -17.26 -14.95 -19.24
N ALA A 79 -18.04 -14.22 -20.04
CA ALA A 79 -17.53 -13.15 -20.91
C ALA A 79 -16.92 -11.99 -20.11
N ALA A 80 -17.59 -11.57 -19.04
CA ALA A 80 -17.08 -10.52 -18.16
C ALA A 80 -15.76 -10.91 -17.46
N GLY A 81 -15.57 -12.23 -17.18
CA GLY A 81 -14.35 -12.77 -16.60
C GLY A 81 -13.26 -13.13 -17.63
N GLU A 82 -13.47 -12.87 -18.93
CA GLU A 82 -12.60 -13.34 -20.03
C GLU A 82 -12.38 -14.88 -19.95
N GLY A 83 -13.45 -15.60 -19.65
CA GLY A 83 -13.41 -17.01 -19.30
C GLY A 83 -12.79 -17.96 -20.31
N ASP A 84 -12.76 -17.61 -21.59
CA ASP A 84 -12.16 -18.44 -22.64
C ASP A 84 -10.66 -18.65 -22.50
N ASN A 85 -9.98 -17.78 -21.72
CA ASN A 85 -8.52 -17.78 -21.52
C ASN A 85 -8.09 -17.91 -20.05
N THR A 86 -8.94 -18.45 -19.17
CA THR A 86 -8.63 -18.53 -17.73
C THR A 86 -7.33 -19.28 -17.42
N ASP A 87 -7.09 -20.43 -18.07
CA ASP A 87 -5.86 -21.20 -17.85
C ASP A 87 -4.62 -20.42 -18.30
N LEU A 88 -4.67 -19.76 -19.44
CA LEU A 88 -3.57 -18.92 -19.92
C LEU A 88 -3.33 -17.71 -18.99
N GLN A 89 -4.39 -17.07 -18.49
CA GLN A 89 -4.29 -15.98 -17.53
C GLN A 89 -3.64 -16.44 -16.22
N MET A 90 -4.02 -17.62 -15.74
CA MET A 90 -3.39 -18.23 -14.56
C MET A 90 -1.90 -18.51 -14.78
N GLU A 91 -1.55 -19.12 -15.93
CA GLU A 91 -0.16 -19.42 -16.26
C GLU A 91 0.70 -18.15 -16.38
N VAL A 92 0.21 -17.15 -17.10
CA VAL A 92 0.92 -15.86 -17.26
C VAL A 92 1.11 -15.14 -15.92
N ALA A 93 0.09 -15.10 -15.07
CA ALA A 93 0.17 -14.48 -13.76
C ALA A 93 1.09 -15.28 -12.80
N ALA A 94 1.03 -16.61 -12.87
CA ALA A 94 1.86 -17.48 -12.05
C ALA A 94 3.34 -17.38 -12.42
N ASP A 95 3.66 -17.34 -13.71
CA ASP A 95 5.03 -17.17 -14.19
C ASP A 95 5.58 -15.80 -13.82
N ALA A 96 4.81 -14.73 -14.08
CA ALA A 96 5.18 -13.36 -13.76
C ALA A 96 5.43 -13.11 -12.26
N LEU A 97 4.62 -13.72 -11.40
CA LEU A 97 4.77 -13.63 -9.94
C LEU A 97 5.67 -14.73 -9.37
N ARG A 98 6.25 -15.59 -10.24
CA ARG A 98 7.12 -16.71 -9.85
C ARG A 98 6.51 -17.54 -8.73
N LEU A 99 5.28 -18.04 -8.98
CA LEU A 99 4.59 -18.88 -8.00
C LEU A 99 5.32 -20.23 -7.83
N PRO A 100 5.16 -20.87 -6.66
CA PRO A 100 5.57 -22.26 -6.49
C PRO A 100 4.84 -23.19 -7.47
N PRO A 101 5.34 -24.43 -7.67
CA PRO A 101 4.67 -25.42 -8.52
C PRO A 101 3.19 -25.60 -8.14
N TRP A 102 2.33 -25.79 -9.14
CA TRP A 102 0.87 -25.88 -8.97
C TRP A 102 0.43 -26.95 -7.97
N GLU A 103 1.17 -28.08 -7.90
CA GLU A 103 0.89 -29.21 -7.02
C GLU A 103 1.42 -29.05 -5.60
N ALA A 104 2.19 -27.97 -5.35
CA ALA A 104 2.72 -27.69 -4.02
C ALA A 104 1.59 -27.33 -3.05
N LEU A 105 1.65 -27.92 -1.83
CA LEU A 105 0.72 -27.55 -0.75
C LEU A 105 1.05 -26.14 -0.21
N VAL A 106 0.02 -25.38 0.09
CA VAL A 106 0.17 -24.01 0.64
C VAL A 106 0.77 -24.02 2.06
N GLY A 107 0.48 -25.07 2.85
CA GLY A 107 0.94 -25.16 4.24
C GLY A 107 2.44 -24.94 4.43
N PRO A 108 3.32 -25.70 3.72
CA PRO A 108 4.78 -25.63 3.84
C PRO A 108 5.41 -24.37 3.22
N LEU A 109 4.69 -23.58 2.42
CA LEU A 109 5.23 -22.41 1.74
C LEU A 109 5.73 -21.35 2.72
N SER A 110 6.78 -20.65 2.32
CA SER A 110 7.27 -19.46 3.02
C SER A 110 6.22 -18.34 3.01
N GLY A 111 6.35 -17.37 3.92
CA GLY A 111 5.45 -16.22 3.97
C GLY A 111 5.41 -15.43 2.66
N GLY A 112 6.57 -15.26 2.00
CA GLY A 112 6.66 -14.58 0.70
C GLY A 112 5.96 -15.36 -0.43
N GLU A 113 6.08 -16.69 -0.47
CA GLU A 113 5.38 -17.53 -1.45
C GLU A 113 3.87 -17.48 -1.23
N LYS A 114 3.40 -17.61 0.00
CA LYS A 114 1.96 -17.46 0.34
C LYS A 114 1.43 -16.12 -0.11
N ARG A 115 2.21 -15.06 0.08
CA ARG A 115 1.83 -13.71 -0.33
C ARG A 115 1.70 -13.60 -1.85
N ARG A 116 2.64 -14.15 -2.62
CA ARG A 116 2.55 -14.17 -4.08
C ARG A 116 1.34 -14.96 -4.58
N VAL A 117 1.05 -16.11 -3.98
CA VAL A 117 -0.17 -16.90 -4.28
C VAL A 117 -1.44 -16.09 -3.99
N ALA A 118 -1.51 -15.42 -2.84
CA ALA A 118 -2.66 -14.59 -2.47
C ALA A 118 -2.82 -13.38 -3.40
N LEU A 119 -1.71 -12.74 -3.79
CA LEU A 119 -1.71 -11.64 -4.75
C LEU A 119 -2.24 -12.13 -6.11
N CYS A 120 -1.72 -13.24 -6.62
CA CYS A 120 -2.19 -13.84 -7.87
C CYS A 120 -3.70 -14.12 -7.83
N ARG A 121 -4.18 -14.81 -6.79
CA ARG A 121 -5.62 -15.06 -6.56
C ARG A 121 -6.44 -13.77 -6.60
N LEU A 122 -5.96 -12.73 -5.91
CA LEU A 122 -6.65 -11.45 -5.81
C LEU A 122 -6.73 -10.75 -7.17
N LEU A 123 -5.63 -10.69 -7.92
CA LEU A 123 -5.59 -10.02 -9.23
C LEU A 123 -6.50 -10.72 -10.25
N LEU A 124 -6.53 -12.06 -10.24
CA LEU A 124 -7.37 -12.85 -11.11
C LEU A 124 -8.86 -12.73 -10.77
N SER A 125 -9.22 -12.39 -9.52
CA SER A 125 -10.63 -12.19 -9.14
C SER A 125 -11.26 -10.92 -9.73
N LYS A 126 -10.46 -10.03 -10.35
CA LYS A 126 -10.89 -8.79 -11.01
C LYS A 126 -11.95 -8.04 -10.19
N PRO A 127 -11.67 -7.62 -8.96
CA PRO A 127 -12.60 -6.84 -8.14
C PRO A 127 -12.77 -5.43 -8.72
N ASP A 128 -13.78 -4.68 -8.26
CA ASP A 128 -14.00 -3.30 -8.68
C ASP A 128 -13.07 -2.32 -7.97
N MET A 129 -12.56 -2.74 -6.79
CA MET A 129 -11.59 -1.99 -6.00
C MET A 129 -10.54 -2.91 -5.39
N LEU A 130 -9.26 -2.56 -5.55
CA LEU A 130 -8.12 -3.23 -4.94
C LEU A 130 -7.57 -2.42 -3.76
N LEU A 131 -7.45 -3.07 -2.61
CA LEU A 131 -6.75 -2.56 -1.44
C LEU A 131 -5.49 -3.41 -1.23
N LEU A 132 -4.32 -2.82 -1.44
CA LEU A 132 -3.04 -3.53 -1.40
C LEU A 132 -2.18 -2.98 -0.26
N ASP A 133 -1.79 -3.86 0.66
CA ASP A 133 -0.89 -3.52 1.75
C ASP A 133 0.50 -4.07 1.44
N GLU A 134 1.47 -3.17 1.18
CA GLU A 134 2.85 -3.47 0.79
C GLU A 134 2.97 -4.49 -0.36
N PRO A 135 2.34 -4.27 -1.54
CA PRO A 135 2.22 -5.28 -2.59
C PRO A 135 3.56 -5.69 -3.21
N THR A 136 4.58 -4.85 -3.14
CA THR A 136 5.92 -5.11 -3.70
C THR A 136 6.82 -5.94 -2.77
N ASN A 137 6.44 -6.12 -1.51
CA ASN A 137 7.22 -6.91 -0.57
C ASN A 137 7.33 -8.38 -1.01
N HIS A 138 8.56 -8.90 -0.99
CA HIS A 138 8.91 -10.26 -1.42
C HIS A 138 8.75 -10.53 -2.93
N LEU A 139 8.59 -9.50 -3.75
CA LEU A 139 8.67 -9.57 -5.20
C LEU A 139 10.08 -9.22 -5.67
N ASP A 140 10.51 -9.82 -6.76
CA ASP A 140 11.70 -9.37 -7.49
C ASP A 140 11.35 -8.24 -8.47
N ALA A 141 12.35 -7.64 -9.07
CA ALA A 141 12.16 -6.47 -9.93
C ALA A 141 11.28 -6.76 -11.16
N GLU A 142 11.37 -7.97 -11.73
CA GLU A 142 10.55 -8.36 -12.89
C GLU A 142 9.08 -8.53 -12.50
N SER A 143 8.82 -9.13 -11.33
CA SER A 143 7.45 -9.26 -10.79
C SER A 143 6.85 -7.90 -10.41
N VAL A 144 7.66 -6.97 -9.91
CA VAL A 144 7.20 -5.60 -9.63
C VAL A 144 6.82 -4.88 -10.91
N ASP A 145 7.68 -4.92 -11.95
CA ASP A 145 7.39 -4.30 -13.25
C ASP A 145 6.11 -4.87 -13.88
N TRP A 146 5.93 -6.19 -13.82
CA TRP A 146 4.70 -6.81 -14.29
C TRP A 146 3.47 -6.33 -13.50
N LEU A 147 3.59 -6.22 -12.15
CA LEU A 147 2.51 -5.72 -11.30
C LEU A 147 2.15 -4.28 -11.64
N GLU A 148 3.14 -3.40 -11.83
CA GLU A 148 2.93 -2.01 -12.27
C GLU A 148 2.14 -1.96 -13.57
N GLN A 149 2.56 -2.74 -14.57
CA GLN A 149 1.86 -2.82 -15.87
C GLN A 149 0.44 -3.38 -15.73
N PHE A 150 0.24 -4.36 -14.86
CA PHE A 150 -1.09 -4.90 -14.58
C PHE A 150 -2.00 -3.82 -13.97
N LEU A 151 -1.52 -3.10 -12.96
CA LEU A 151 -2.29 -2.06 -12.27
C LEU A 151 -2.63 -0.89 -13.17
N HIS A 152 -1.75 -0.50 -14.10
CA HIS A 152 -2.06 0.51 -15.11
C HIS A 152 -3.22 0.14 -16.05
N ARG A 153 -3.41 -1.15 -16.30
CA ARG A 153 -4.50 -1.67 -17.15
C ARG A 153 -5.74 -2.04 -16.36
N PHE A 154 -5.63 -2.02 -15.04
CA PHE A 154 -6.73 -2.42 -14.17
C PHE A 154 -7.88 -1.40 -14.27
N PRO A 155 -9.11 -1.82 -14.63
CA PRO A 155 -10.21 -0.89 -14.89
C PRO A 155 -10.84 -0.31 -13.62
N GLY A 156 -10.53 -0.88 -12.45
CA GLY A 156 -11.08 -0.48 -11.16
C GLY A 156 -10.22 0.53 -10.41
N THR A 157 -10.61 0.82 -9.19
CA THR A 157 -9.85 1.69 -8.29
C THR A 157 -8.78 0.89 -7.54
N VAL A 158 -7.56 1.40 -7.49
CA VAL A 158 -6.46 0.81 -6.70
C VAL A 158 -6.07 1.75 -5.58
N VAL A 159 -6.02 1.22 -4.36
CA VAL A 159 -5.44 1.90 -3.20
C VAL A 159 -4.32 1.02 -2.66
N ALA A 160 -3.10 1.52 -2.69
CA ALA A 160 -1.93 0.80 -2.20
C ALA A 160 -1.26 1.56 -1.06
N VAL A 161 -0.89 0.84 -0.01
CA VAL A 161 0.02 1.32 1.04
C VAL A 161 1.37 0.69 0.78
N THR A 162 2.41 1.50 0.58
CA THR A 162 3.76 0.99 0.31
C THR A 162 4.84 1.99 0.69
N HIS A 163 6.04 1.47 0.96
CA HIS A 163 7.26 2.24 1.16
C HIS A 163 8.17 2.25 -0.08
N ASP A 164 7.78 1.55 -1.13
CA ASP A 164 8.53 1.48 -2.39
C ASP A 164 8.33 2.74 -3.23
N ARG A 165 9.36 3.58 -3.26
CA ARG A 165 9.33 4.87 -3.96
C ARG A 165 9.27 4.72 -5.48
N TYR A 166 9.91 3.68 -6.03
CA TYR A 166 9.91 3.42 -7.47
C TYR A 166 8.54 2.96 -7.91
N PHE A 167 7.92 2.06 -7.16
CA PHE A 167 6.55 1.63 -7.41
C PHE A 167 5.57 2.82 -7.35
N LEU A 168 5.69 3.70 -6.35
CA LEU A 168 4.85 4.90 -6.25
C LEU A 168 5.08 5.88 -7.40
N ASP A 169 6.32 5.98 -7.88
CA ASP A 169 6.64 6.89 -8.99
C ASP A 169 6.08 6.40 -10.33
N ASN A 170 6.04 5.08 -10.51
CA ASN A 170 5.55 4.45 -11.73
C ASN A 170 4.03 4.22 -11.72
N ALA A 171 3.46 3.74 -10.60
CA ALA A 171 2.07 3.28 -10.56
C ALA A 171 1.06 4.31 -10.01
N ALA A 172 1.50 5.30 -9.23
CA ALA A 172 0.59 6.21 -8.56
C ALA A 172 0.22 7.43 -9.41
N GLU A 173 -1.08 7.68 -9.56
CA GLU A 173 -1.63 8.92 -10.12
C GLU A 173 -1.97 9.95 -9.03
N TRP A 174 -2.23 9.48 -7.82
CA TRP A 174 -2.52 10.26 -6.63
C TRP A 174 -1.78 9.69 -5.43
N ILE A 175 -1.31 10.57 -4.56
CA ILE A 175 -0.71 10.20 -3.28
C ILE A 175 -1.52 10.85 -2.17
N LEU A 176 -1.93 10.06 -1.18
CA LEU A 176 -2.54 10.53 0.05
C LEU A 176 -1.49 10.49 1.17
N GLU A 177 -0.97 11.66 1.53
CA GLU A 177 -0.08 11.79 2.68
C GLU A 177 -0.89 11.86 3.97
N LEU A 178 -0.56 11.00 4.93
CA LEU A 178 -1.10 11.06 6.28
C LEU A 178 -0.11 11.82 7.16
N ASP A 179 -0.45 13.05 7.51
CA ASP A 179 0.40 13.90 8.37
C ASP A 179 -0.45 14.50 9.49
N ARG A 180 0.02 14.35 10.72
CA ARG A 180 -0.58 14.95 11.94
C ARG A 180 -2.09 14.71 12.06
N GLY A 181 -2.54 13.49 11.75
CA GLY A 181 -3.94 13.11 11.82
C GLY A 181 -4.81 13.63 10.67
N SER A 182 -4.21 14.27 9.67
CA SER A 182 -4.90 14.76 8.47
C SER A 182 -4.44 14.02 7.24
N GLY A 183 -5.36 13.76 6.30
CA GLY A 183 -5.06 13.22 4.98
C GLY A 183 -4.93 14.35 3.96
N ILE A 184 -3.77 14.46 3.33
CA ILE A 184 -3.48 15.50 2.33
C ILE A 184 -3.33 14.83 0.96
N PRO A 185 -4.27 15.02 0.02
CA PRO A 185 -4.19 14.44 -1.31
C PRO A 185 -3.27 15.27 -2.20
N PHE A 186 -2.39 14.58 -2.93
CA PHE A 186 -1.53 15.15 -3.97
C PHE A 186 -1.81 14.46 -5.30
N LYS A 187 -1.97 15.25 -6.35
CA LYS A 187 -2.09 14.73 -7.71
C LYS A 187 -0.69 14.61 -8.32
N GLY A 188 -0.35 13.41 -8.75
CA GLY A 188 0.93 13.10 -9.37
C GLY A 188 1.60 11.90 -8.69
N ASN A 189 2.79 11.57 -9.19
CA ASN A 189 3.64 10.50 -8.71
C ASN A 189 4.48 10.93 -7.48
N TYR A 190 5.34 10.02 -7.00
CA TYR A 190 6.16 10.26 -5.82
C TYR A 190 7.13 11.45 -5.97
N SER A 191 7.76 11.59 -7.14
CA SER A 191 8.68 12.71 -7.43
C SER A 191 7.96 14.05 -7.37
N SER A 192 6.78 14.16 -7.99
CA SER A 192 5.94 15.38 -7.93
C SER A 192 5.45 15.68 -6.52
N TRP A 193 5.10 14.65 -5.74
CA TRP A 193 4.72 14.81 -4.35
C TRP A 193 5.88 15.36 -3.51
N LEU A 194 7.10 14.85 -3.72
CA LEU A 194 8.28 15.29 -2.99
C LEU A 194 8.55 16.79 -3.21
N GLU A 195 8.51 17.26 -4.46
CA GLU A 195 8.67 18.67 -4.82
C GLU A 195 7.59 19.55 -4.16
N GLN A 196 6.33 19.12 -4.23
CA GLN A 196 5.21 19.85 -3.60
C GLN A 196 5.33 19.88 -2.07
N LYS A 197 5.79 18.78 -1.48
CA LYS A 197 6.04 18.69 -0.04
C LYS A 197 7.16 19.64 0.39
N GLU A 198 8.28 19.66 -0.32
CA GLU A 198 9.39 20.56 -0.04
C GLU A 198 8.95 22.01 -0.10
N ALA A 199 8.24 22.41 -1.17
CA ALA A 199 7.72 23.76 -1.31
C ALA A 199 6.75 24.15 -0.18
N ARG A 200 5.85 23.24 0.21
CA ARG A 200 4.93 23.46 1.34
C ARG A 200 5.69 23.66 2.64
N LEU A 201 6.67 22.81 2.91
CA LEU A 201 7.47 22.87 4.12
C LEU A 201 8.30 24.16 4.22
N GLU A 202 8.82 24.62 3.10
CA GLU A 202 9.52 25.91 3.03
C GLU A 202 8.59 27.08 3.31
N GLN A 203 7.38 27.05 2.76
CA GLN A 203 6.35 28.05 3.03
C GLN A 203 5.91 28.05 4.49
N GLU A 204 5.67 26.88 5.08
CA GLU A 204 5.32 26.73 6.50
C GLU A 204 6.43 27.31 7.40
N SER A 205 7.68 26.97 7.12
CA SER A 205 8.85 27.49 7.86
C SER A 205 8.99 29.00 7.79
N ARG A 206 8.77 29.59 6.59
CA ARG A 206 8.77 31.05 6.40
C ARG A 206 7.63 31.72 7.17
N SER A 207 6.44 31.11 7.14
CA SER A 207 5.26 31.60 7.87
C SER A 207 5.50 31.56 9.39
N GLU A 208 6.03 30.46 9.90
CA GLU A 208 6.36 30.28 11.31
C GLU A 208 7.42 31.31 11.78
N ALA A 209 8.49 31.49 11.01
CA ALA A 209 9.52 32.48 11.30
C ALA A 209 8.96 33.91 11.32
N SER A 210 8.06 34.25 10.39
CA SER A 210 7.38 35.53 10.36
C SER A 210 6.47 35.73 11.58
N HIS A 211 5.71 34.69 11.94
CA HIS A 211 4.85 34.69 13.12
C HIS A 211 5.63 34.87 14.40
N LEU A 212 6.72 34.10 14.58
CA LEU A 212 7.61 34.25 15.76
C LEU A 212 8.24 35.65 15.87
N LYS A 213 8.62 36.22 14.72
CA LYS A 213 9.14 37.62 14.68
C LYS A 213 8.08 38.59 15.11
N THR A 214 6.85 38.50 14.61
CA THR A 214 5.74 39.36 15.00
C THR A 214 5.39 39.19 16.46
N MET A 215 5.33 37.96 16.96
CA MET A 215 5.06 37.67 18.37
C MET A 215 6.12 38.24 19.31
N LYS A 216 7.41 38.16 18.94
CA LYS A 216 8.50 38.80 19.69
C LYS A 216 8.37 40.32 19.75
N GLN A 217 8.04 40.95 18.62
CA GLN A 217 7.81 42.40 18.57
C GLN A 217 6.63 42.84 19.44
N GLU A 218 5.51 42.09 19.41
CA GLU A 218 4.36 42.42 20.27
C GLU A 218 4.67 42.14 21.75
N LEU A 219 5.45 41.13 22.09
CA LEU A 219 5.89 40.83 23.44
C LEU A 219 6.81 41.96 23.99
N GLU A 220 7.74 42.43 23.19
CA GLU A 220 8.60 43.56 23.57
C GLU A 220 7.80 44.84 23.83
N TRP A 221 6.80 45.10 22.95
CA TRP A 221 5.90 46.24 23.12
C TRP A 221 5.06 46.12 24.40
N VAL A 222 4.56 44.95 24.74
CA VAL A 222 3.82 44.69 25.99
C VAL A 222 4.71 44.94 27.22
N ARG A 223 6.00 44.57 27.14
CA ARG A 223 6.98 44.76 28.24
C ARG A 223 7.39 46.21 28.43
N GLN A 224 7.52 46.98 27.36
CA GLN A 224 8.05 48.36 27.42
C GLN A 224 7.03 49.40 27.85
N ASN A 225 5.74 49.18 27.83
CA ASN A 225 4.70 50.19 28.04
C ASN A 225 3.68 49.86 29.13
N PRO A 226 4.04 49.89 30.46
CA PRO A 226 3.09 49.63 31.53
C PRO A 226 2.06 50.75 31.78
N LYS A 227 2.30 52.00 31.31
CA LYS A 227 1.49 53.18 31.63
C LYS A 227 0.53 53.69 30.53
N GLY A 228 0.58 53.15 29.31
CA GLY A 228 -0.22 53.59 28.18
C GLY A 228 -1.48 52.72 27.91
N ARG A 229 -2.04 52.07 28.90
CA ARG A 229 -3.04 50.99 28.80
C ARG A 229 -4.49 51.47 28.57
N GLN A 230 -4.77 52.59 27.90
CA GLN A 230 -6.15 52.97 27.64
C GLN A 230 -6.56 52.80 26.15
N ALA A 231 -7.65 52.11 25.91
CA ALA A 231 -8.41 51.89 24.66
C ALA A 231 -7.65 51.31 23.46
N LYS A 232 -6.52 51.90 23.00
CA LYS A 232 -5.73 51.34 21.86
C LYS A 232 -4.96 50.08 22.21
N SER A 233 -4.77 49.78 23.51
CA SER A 233 -4.05 48.59 23.98
C SER A 233 -4.92 47.32 23.98
N LYS A 234 -6.25 47.44 24.09
CA LYS A 234 -7.16 46.29 24.11
C LYS A 234 -7.10 45.47 22.81
N ALA A 235 -7.18 46.14 21.65
CA ALA A 235 -7.12 45.49 20.36
C ALA A 235 -5.74 44.79 20.11
N ARG A 236 -4.68 45.40 20.61
CA ARG A 236 -3.32 44.83 20.45
C ARG A 236 -3.06 43.69 21.42
N MET A 237 -3.61 43.75 22.64
CA MET A 237 -3.61 42.62 23.58
C MET A 237 -4.41 41.44 23.05
N ALA A 238 -5.60 41.68 22.52
CA ALA A 238 -6.41 40.61 21.87
C ALA A 238 -5.69 39.98 20.69
N ARG A 239 -4.99 40.80 19.88
CA ARG A 239 -4.14 40.29 18.80
C ARG A 239 -2.95 39.46 19.27
N PHE A 240 -2.35 39.87 20.40
CA PHE A 240 -1.28 39.06 21.01
C PHE A 240 -1.80 37.74 21.58
N GLU A 241 -2.99 37.74 22.22
CA GLU A 241 -3.66 36.54 22.69
C GLU A 241 -4.03 35.63 21.53
N GLU A 242 -4.56 36.16 20.44
CA GLU A 242 -4.83 35.44 19.21
C GLU A 242 -3.55 34.82 18.61
N LEU A 243 -2.48 35.60 18.49
CA LEU A 243 -1.20 35.09 17.99
C LEU A 243 -0.56 34.04 18.93
N SER A 244 -0.76 34.18 20.25
CA SER A 244 -0.25 33.20 21.21
C SER A 244 -1.07 31.92 21.29
N SER A 245 -2.33 31.94 20.84
CA SER A 245 -3.21 30.78 20.80
C SER A 245 -2.95 29.87 19.59
N ILE A 246 -2.22 30.36 18.60
CA ILE A 246 -1.83 29.56 17.44
C ILE A 246 -0.72 28.59 17.86
N GLU A 247 -1.09 27.36 18.20
CA GLU A 247 -0.14 26.28 18.42
C GLU A 247 0.34 25.74 17.06
N TYR A 248 1.61 26.00 16.74
CA TYR A 248 2.28 25.26 15.68
C TYR A 248 2.58 23.86 16.20
N GLN A 249 1.94 22.85 15.67
CA GLN A 249 2.27 21.47 15.98
C GLN A 249 3.75 21.23 15.65
N LYS A 250 4.55 20.91 16.66
CA LYS A 250 5.96 20.58 16.48
C LYS A 250 6.07 19.43 15.50
N ARG A 251 6.87 19.62 14.47
CA ARG A 251 7.25 18.57 13.54
C ARG A 251 7.90 17.43 14.32
N ASN A 252 7.46 16.21 14.08
CA ASN A 252 8.31 15.07 14.28
C ASN A 252 9.35 15.14 13.16
N GLU A 253 10.46 15.85 13.43
CA GLU A 253 11.62 15.78 12.58
C GLU A 253 12.02 14.31 12.53
N THR A 254 11.92 13.70 11.37
CA THR A 254 12.65 12.48 11.08
C THR A 254 14.10 12.85 11.35
N ASN A 255 14.65 12.33 12.42
CA ASN A 255 16.07 12.45 12.70
C ASN A 255 16.78 11.76 11.54
N GLU A 256 17.10 12.51 10.49
CA GLU A 256 18.12 12.07 9.55
C GLU A 256 19.36 11.83 10.37
N ILE A 257 19.74 10.58 10.48
CA ILE A 257 21.01 10.20 11.08
C ILE A 257 22.07 10.68 10.09
N PHE A 258 22.49 11.94 10.26
CA PHE A 258 23.67 12.46 9.57
C PHE A 258 24.88 11.73 10.14
N ILE A 259 25.37 10.74 9.38
CA ILE A 259 26.67 10.13 9.67
C ILE A 259 27.70 11.03 8.99
N PRO A 260 28.42 11.87 9.74
CA PRO A 260 29.48 12.68 9.14
C PRO A 260 30.50 11.73 8.51
N VAL A 261 30.81 11.95 7.25
CA VAL A 261 31.90 11.22 6.57
C VAL A 261 33.19 11.64 7.25
N ALA A 262 33.66 10.82 8.19
CA ALA A 262 34.98 10.98 8.77
C ALA A 262 36.05 10.66 7.72
N ASP A 263 37.26 11.14 7.93
CA ASP A 263 38.43 10.90 7.08
C ASP A 263 38.55 9.43 6.71
N ARG A 264 39.00 9.18 5.48
CA ARG A 264 39.15 7.89 4.80
C ARG A 264 39.40 6.71 5.76
N LEU A 265 38.35 5.92 5.97
CA LEU A 265 38.44 4.62 6.64
C LEU A 265 39.35 3.72 5.80
N GLY A 266 40.57 3.47 6.18
CA GLY A 266 41.56 2.58 5.57
C GLY A 266 41.14 1.66 4.41
N ASN A 267 41.90 0.63 4.13
CA ASN A 267 41.59 -0.28 3.04
C ASN A 267 40.50 -1.35 3.36
N GLU A 268 39.99 -1.38 4.59
CA GLU A 268 38.86 -2.23 5.00
C GLU A 268 37.64 -1.39 5.30
N VAL A 269 36.64 -1.40 4.39
CA VAL A 269 35.45 -0.53 4.44
C VAL A 269 34.29 -1.14 5.26
N ALA A 270 34.29 -2.44 5.49
CA ALA A 270 33.27 -3.08 6.33
C ALA A 270 33.83 -4.31 7.07
N VAL A 271 33.77 -4.28 8.39
CA VAL A 271 33.96 -5.45 9.24
C VAL A 271 32.64 -5.74 9.93
N SER A 272 31.94 -6.80 9.50
CA SER A 272 30.74 -7.26 10.20
C SER A 272 31.13 -8.13 11.39
N SER A 273 30.72 -7.75 12.59
CA SER A 273 30.82 -8.57 13.79
C SER A 273 29.44 -9.02 14.24
N ALA A 274 29.19 -10.32 14.26
CA ALA A 274 27.97 -10.88 14.81
C ALA A 274 28.17 -11.24 16.28
N LYS A 275 27.26 -10.79 17.14
CA LYS A 275 27.22 -11.18 18.55
C LYS A 275 26.45 -12.51 18.65
N CYS A 276 27.17 -13.59 18.91
CA CYS A 276 26.52 -14.90 19.11
C CYS A 276 26.03 -15.00 20.57
N ASN A 277 24.72 -15.00 20.74
CA ASN A 277 24.06 -15.10 22.05
C ASN A 277 23.67 -16.54 22.41
N THR A 278 24.45 -17.54 22.02
CA THR A 278 24.24 -18.89 22.47
C THR A 278 25.18 -19.20 23.65
N LEU A 279 24.58 -19.54 24.77
CA LEU A 279 25.25 -20.04 25.98
C LEU A 279 25.97 -19.00 26.87
N GLY A 280 25.45 -17.82 27.03
CA GLY A 280 25.89 -16.90 28.13
C GLY A 280 27.35 -16.46 28.06
N VAL A 281 28.06 -16.63 26.94
CA VAL A 281 29.44 -16.23 26.74
C VAL A 281 29.48 -15.03 25.81
N ASN A 282 29.81 -13.86 26.34
CA ASN A 282 30.07 -12.65 25.55
C ASN A 282 31.38 -12.83 24.78
N GLY A 283 31.27 -13.31 23.54
CA GLY A 283 32.41 -13.45 22.65
C GLY A 283 32.15 -12.81 21.30
N TRP A 284 33.10 -11.99 20.84
CA TRP A 284 33.10 -11.47 19.48
C TRP A 284 33.80 -12.50 18.58
N GLY A 285 33.04 -13.14 17.69
CA GLY A 285 33.59 -14.04 16.68
C GLY A 285 33.90 -13.29 15.39
N ARG A 286 35.14 -13.41 14.88
CA ARG A 286 35.52 -13.02 13.53
C ARG A 286 35.02 -14.08 12.56
N PHE A 287 34.22 -13.70 11.58
CA PHE A 287 33.97 -14.58 10.42
C PHE A 287 35.16 -14.47 9.45
N PRO A 288 35.75 -15.59 9.03
CA PRO A 288 36.78 -15.61 7.98
C PRO A 288 36.04 -15.54 6.62
N GLY A 289 35.92 -14.36 6.08
CA GLY A 289 35.32 -14.14 4.78
C GLY A 289 35.15 -12.63 4.53
N GLY A 290 36.28 -11.99 4.17
CA GLY A 290 36.23 -10.56 3.83
C GLY A 290 35.48 -10.34 2.51
N TRP A 291 34.40 -9.60 2.54
CA TRP A 291 33.86 -9.00 1.35
C TRP A 291 34.75 -7.82 0.97
N ARG A 292 35.40 -7.93 -0.18
CA ARG A 292 36.03 -6.76 -0.81
C ARG A 292 34.93 -6.05 -1.59
N GLY A 293 34.53 -4.91 -1.12
CA GLY A 293 33.62 -4.03 -1.85
C GLY A 293 34.31 -3.42 -3.07
N PHE A 294 33.54 -3.31 -4.14
CA PHE A 294 33.82 -2.45 -5.28
C PHE A 294 33.39 -1.02 -4.99
#